data_f2f72bba108836604058586af0926b81
#
_entry.id   f2f72bba108836604058586af0926b81
#
_cell.length_a   1.000
_cell.length_b   1.000
_cell.length_c   1.000
_cell.angle_alpha   90.00
_cell.angle_beta   90.00
_cell.angle_gamma   90.00
#
_symmetry.space_group_name_H-M   'P 1'
#
loop_
_entity.id
_entity.type
_entity.pdbx_description
1 polymer ?
#
loop_
_entity_poly.entity_id
_entity_poly.type
_entity_poly.pdbx_seq_one_letter_code
_entity_poly.pdbx_strand_id
1 'polypeptide(L)'
;PFYSSLNGKTQKIDLTYLINSNEIIPQLLKTEIFNNKNIDFKLNIKADSIRNNFNFVNIVFNSKIQEALIDIDNSKLEWKNFARFNISDSLIYINDGQIILDGKIKIEIIDSNEIYKYLLTPKNYRKNLNTIDMGFSYNFDEKSMSLKDINIDKIYNENINKIINKIILKDNNLQNRIYLKNLLNEAIKSYAG
;
A
#
# COMPACT_ATOMS: atom_id res chain seq x y z
N PRO A 1 14.61 27.30 -8.39
CA PRO A 1 14.28 25.93 -7.95
C PRO A 1 15.13 24.92 -8.70
N PHE A 2 15.57 23.88 -8.00
CA PHE A 2 16.22 22.73 -8.60
C PHE A 2 15.15 21.75 -9.06
N TYR A 3 15.12 21.46 -10.37
CA TYR A 3 14.19 20.52 -10.98
C TYR A 3 14.96 19.31 -11.49
N SER A 4 14.50 18.10 -11.14
CA SER A 4 15.05 16.85 -11.67
C SER A 4 13.98 15.80 -11.87
N SER A 5 14.16 14.93 -12.86
CA SER A 5 13.29 13.79 -13.13
C SER A 5 14.13 12.56 -13.45
N LEU A 6 13.84 11.46 -12.76
CA LEU A 6 14.47 10.17 -12.98
C LEU A 6 13.42 9.15 -13.41
N ASN A 7 13.67 8.49 -14.55
CA ASN A 7 12.84 7.40 -15.05
C ASN A 7 13.69 6.14 -15.15
N GLY A 8 13.23 5.06 -14.55
CA GLY A 8 13.92 3.78 -14.51
C GLY A 8 13.04 2.61 -14.97
N LYS A 9 13.67 1.57 -15.51
CA LYS A 9 13.02 0.29 -15.78
C LYS A 9 13.92 -0.84 -15.30
N THR A 10 13.32 -1.82 -14.61
CA THR A 10 14.02 -3.01 -14.13
C THR A 10 13.11 -4.24 -14.24
N GLN A 11 13.70 -5.42 -14.28
CA GLN A 11 12.93 -6.67 -14.22
C GLN A 11 12.39 -6.93 -12.81
N LYS A 12 13.16 -6.59 -11.77
CA LYS A 12 12.78 -6.85 -10.37
C LYS A 12 13.12 -5.65 -9.49
N ILE A 13 12.15 -5.21 -8.70
CA ILE A 13 12.37 -4.20 -7.67
C ILE A 13 12.50 -4.86 -6.30
N ASP A 14 13.43 -4.37 -5.50
CA ASP A 14 13.57 -4.75 -4.10
C ASP A 14 13.04 -3.62 -3.23
N LEU A 15 11.86 -3.80 -2.66
CA LEU A 15 11.22 -2.80 -1.85
C LEU A 15 11.88 -2.62 -0.47
N THR A 16 12.74 -3.56 -0.04
CA THR A 16 13.42 -3.49 1.25
C THR A 16 14.18 -2.19 1.44
N TYR A 17 14.84 -1.72 0.38
CA TYR A 17 15.60 -0.46 0.39
C TYR A 17 14.72 0.79 0.54
N LEU A 18 13.44 0.69 0.21
CA LEU A 18 12.49 1.81 0.32
C LEU A 18 11.77 1.85 1.66
N ILE A 19 11.51 0.67 2.24
CA ILE A 19 10.64 0.55 3.43
C ILE A 19 11.40 0.27 4.74
N ASN A 20 12.69 -0.03 4.69
CA ASN A 20 13.49 -0.26 5.89
C ASN A 20 14.08 1.07 6.39
N SER A 21 13.67 1.51 7.57
CA SER A 21 14.09 2.80 8.16
C SER A 21 15.60 2.96 8.36
N ASN A 22 16.36 1.86 8.33
CA ASN A 22 17.83 1.88 8.45
C ASN A 22 18.56 2.07 7.11
N GLU A 23 17.83 2.08 5.99
CA GLU A 23 18.41 2.27 4.66
C GLU A 23 18.61 3.76 4.33
N ILE A 24 19.39 4.01 3.28
CA ILE A 24 19.83 5.38 2.91
C ILE A 24 18.65 6.31 2.65
N ILE A 25 17.62 5.87 1.92
CA ILE A 25 16.48 6.73 1.54
C ILE A 25 15.69 7.17 2.77
N PRO A 26 15.22 6.28 3.67
CA PRO A 26 14.60 6.67 4.92
C PRO A 26 15.49 7.56 5.81
N GLN A 27 16.79 7.31 5.87
CA GLN A 27 17.71 8.16 6.64
C GLN A 27 17.80 9.57 6.04
N LEU A 28 17.84 9.71 4.72
CA LEU A 28 17.80 11.03 4.06
C LEU A 28 16.47 11.76 4.32
N LEU A 29 15.34 11.03 4.35
CA LEU A 29 14.05 11.63 4.73
C LEU A 29 14.10 12.22 6.13
N LYS A 30 14.72 11.54 7.11
CA LYS A 30 14.87 12.02 8.49
C LYS A 30 15.74 13.27 8.63
N THR A 31 16.62 13.55 7.67
CA THR A 31 17.40 14.80 7.68
C THR A 31 16.59 16.03 7.26
N GLU A 32 15.36 15.81 6.82
CA GLU A 32 14.47 16.86 6.29
C GLU A 32 15.04 17.66 5.11
N ILE A 33 16.10 17.14 4.47
CA ILE A 33 16.73 17.79 3.31
C ILE A 33 15.74 18.05 2.18
N PHE A 34 14.72 17.19 2.07
CA PHE A 34 13.66 17.29 1.06
C PHE A 34 12.57 18.31 1.43
N ASN A 35 12.57 18.85 2.66
CA ASN A 35 11.64 19.90 3.08
C ASN A 35 12.02 21.29 2.51
N ASN A 36 12.86 21.32 1.50
CA ASN A 36 13.28 22.52 0.82
C ASN A 36 12.34 22.82 -0.36
N LYS A 37 11.60 23.94 -0.29
CA LYS A 37 10.67 24.40 -1.35
C LYS A 37 11.31 24.65 -2.71
N ASN A 38 12.65 24.72 -2.76
CA ASN A 38 13.38 24.88 -4.02
C ASN A 38 13.71 23.54 -4.71
N ILE A 39 13.34 22.41 -4.13
CA ILE A 39 13.54 21.09 -4.72
C ILE A 39 12.22 20.63 -5.35
N ASP A 40 12.26 20.35 -6.64
CA ASP A 40 11.22 19.65 -7.38
C ASP A 40 11.85 18.40 -8.03
N PHE A 41 11.50 17.23 -7.52
CA PHE A 41 12.04 15.96 -7.98
C PHE A 41 10.93 14.99 -8.30
N LYS A 42 11.04 14.29 -9.44
CA LYS A 42 10.12 13.23 -9.85
C LYS A 42 10.88 11.94 -10.09
N LEU A 43 10.38 10.86 -9.51
CA LEU A 43 10.87 9.50 -9.69
C LEU A 43 9.77 8.63 -10.28
N ASN A 44 10.07 7.94 -11.40
CA ASN A 44 9.20 6.92 -11.97
C ASN A 44 10.03 5.66 -12.20
N ILE A 45 9.69 4.57 -11.53
CA ILE A 45 10.33 3.27 -11.70
C ILE A 45 9.28 2.26 -12.13
N LYS A 46 9.54 1.57 -13.25
CA LYS A 46 8.73 0.43 -13.71
C LYS A 46 9.48 -0.86 -13.46
N ALA A 47 8.79 -1.86 -12.90
CA ALA A 47 9.35 -3.18 -12.66
C ALA A 47 8.35 -4.28 -13.04
N ASP A 48 8.87 -5.39 -13.58
CA ASP A 48 8.01 -6.51 -13.98
C ASP A 48 7.50 -7.27 -12.74
N SER A 49 8.30 -7.34 -11.66
CA SER A 49 7.93 -8.05 -10.42
C SER A 49 8.69 -7.51 -9.20
N ILE A 50 8.23 -7.91 -8.00
CA ILE A 50 8.93 -7.69 -6.74
C ILE A 50 9.91 -8.85 -6.49
N ARG A 51 11.14 -8.52 -6.05
CA ARG A 51 12.11 -9.54 -5.62
C ARG A 51 11.50 -10.40 -4.50
N ASN A 52 11.64 -11.72 -4.63
CA ASN A 52 11.12 -12.70 -3.68
C ASN A 52 9.58 -12.74 -3.53
N ASN A 53 8.84 -12.03 -4.38
CA ASN A 53 7.38 -12.10 -4.40
C ASN A 53 6.80 -12.00 -5.82
N PHE A 54 6.84 -13.12 -6.55
CA PHE A 54 6.38 -13.21 -7.94
C PHE A 54 4.85 -13.13 -8.12
N ASN A 55 4.10 -12.97 -7.03
CA ASN A 55 2.65 -12.77 -7.12
C ASN A 55 2.29 -11.34 -7.50
N PHE A 56 3.19 -10.38 -7.25
CA PHE A 56 3.00 -8.98 -7.64
C PHE A 56 3.81 -8.67 -8.88
N VAL A 57 3.12 -8.13 -9.88
CA VAL A 57 3.64 -7.84 -11.22
C VAL A 57 3.23 -6.44 -11.68
N ASN A 58 3.77 -6.00 -12.80
CA ASN A 58 3.41 -4.71 -13.43
C ASN A 58 3.50 -3.52 -12.46
N ILE A 59 4.61 -3.46 -11.72
CA ILE A 59 4.83 -2.42 -10.71
C ILE A 59 5.19 -1.10 -11.41
N VAL A 60 4.51 -0.04 -11.02
CA VAL A 60 4.87 1.34 -11.32
C VAL A 60 5.01 2.06 -9.99
N PHE A 61 6.21 2.42 -9.63
CA PHE A 61 6.48 3.23 -8.44
C PHE A 61 6.72 4.67 -8.88
N ASN A 62 5.89 5.56 -8.40
CA ASN A 62 6.03 7.01 -8.58
C ASN A 62 6.37 7.64 -7.24
N SER A 63 7.24 8.63 -7.24
CA SER A 63 7.40 9.53 -6.11
C SER A 63 7.64 10.94 -6.62
N LYS A 64 7.08 11.90 -5.92
CA LYS A 64 7.22 13.31 -6.22
C LYS A 64 7.61 14.06 -4.95
N ILE A 65 8.59 14.95 -5.10
CA ILE A 65 8.95 15.93 -4.09
C ILE A 65 8.67 17.29 -4.71
N GLN A 66 7.75 18.03 -4.14
CA GLN A 66 7.40 19.38 -4.60
C GLN A 66 6.92 20.22 -3.43
N GLU A 67 7.40 21.47 -3.32
CA GLU A 67 7.01 22.42 -2.28
C GLU A 67 7.17 21.86 -0.85
N ALA A 68 8.23 21.07 -0.63
CA ALA A 68 8.52 20.36 0.60
C ALA A 68 7.53 19.22 0.95
N LEU A 69 6.68 18.81 0.02
CA LEU A 69 5.78 17.67 0.16
C LEU A 69 6.34 16.48 -0.62
N ILE A 70 6.22 15.29 -0.05
CA ILE A 70 6.65 14.05 -0.66
C ILE A 70 5.45 13.12 -0.78
N ASP A 71 5.12 12.73 -1.99
CA ASP A 71 4.04 11.78 -2.28
C ASP A 71 4.53 10.58 -3.08
N ILE A 72 3.70 9.54 -3.11
CA ILE A 72 3.87 8.36 -3.94
C ILE A 72 2.62 8.09 -4.78
N ASP A 73 1.89 9.14 -5.11
CA ASP A 73 0.64 9.05 -5.86
C ASP A 73 0.80 8.41 -7.23
N ASN A 74 -0.26 7.73 -7.67
CA ASN A 74 -0.28 6.94 -8.90
C ASN A 74 0.72 5.78 -8.94
N SER A 75 1.29 5.38 -7.80
CA SER A 75 1.99 4.11 -7.68
C SER A 75 1.00 2.96 -7.80
N LYS A 76 1.37 1.95 -8.61
CA LYS A 76 0.48 0.84 -8.98
C LYS A 76 1.19 -0.47 -8.90
N LEU A 77 0.44 -1.54 -8.63
CA LEU A 77 0.88 -2.91 -8.78
C LEU A 77 -0.31 -3.83 -9.05
N GLU A 78 -0.04 -4.98 -9.63
CA GLU A 78 -1.05 -6.00 -9.86
C GLU A 78 -0.73 -7.27 -9.07
N TRP A 79 -1.72 -7.83 -8.40
CA TRP A 79 -1.62 -9.14 -7.79
C TRP A 79 -2.06 -10.19 -8.81
N LYS A 80 -1.09 -10.69 -9.59
CA LYS A 80 -1.35 -11.53 -10.76
C LYS A 80 -2.44 -10.87 -11.63
N ASN A 81 -3.43 -11.66 -12.04
CA ASN A 81 -4.64 -11.19 -12.72
C ASN A 81 -5.86 -11.17 -11.79
N PHE A 82 -5.66 -11.08 -10.46
CA PHE A 82 -6.75 -11.10 -9.49
C PHE A 82 -7.21 -9.70 -9.10
N ALA A 83 -6.27 -8.77 -8.92
CA ALA A 83 -6.56 -7.42 -8.49
C ALA A 83 -5.48 -6.42 -8.91
N ARG A 84 -5.87 -5.15 -9.06
CA ARG A 84 -4.99 -4.00 -9.26
C ARG A 84 -5.04 -3.08 -8.07
N PHE A 85 -3.89 -2.59 -7.66
CA PHE A 85 -3.76 -1.65 -6.55
C PHE A 85 -3.28 -0.31 -7.10
N ASN A 86 -3.87 0.77 -6.63
CA ASN A 86 -3.46 2.14 -6.95
C ASN A 86 -3.42 2.97 -5.67
N ILE A 87 -2.34 3.75 -5.48
CA ILE A 87 -2.15 4.66 -4.36
C ILE A 87 -2.51 6.08 -4.79
N SER A 88 -3.21 6.81 -3.95
CA SER A 88 -3.58 8.22 -4.13
C SER A 88 -3.63 8.94 -2.80
N ASP A 89 -3.66 10.28 -2.87
CA ASP A 89 -3.75 11.16 -1.70
C ASP A 89 -2.69 10.81 -0.65
N SER A 90 -1.49 10.49 -1.10
CA SER A 90 -0.41 10.03 -0.25
C SER A 90 0.49 11.19 0.21
N LEU A 91 1.01 11.07 1.43
CA LEU A 91 1.96 12.02 2.00
C LEU A 91 2.96 11.28 2.88
N ILE A 92 4.24 11.49 2.63
CA ILE A 92 5.32 11.07 3.52
C ILE A 92 5.77 12.27 4.34
N TYR A 93 5.78 12.13 5.65
CA TYR A 93 6.18 13.18 6.58
C TYR A 93 6.86 12.60 7.83
N ILE A 94 7.47 13.49 8.62
CA ILE A 94 8.09 13.13 9.89
C ILE A 94 7.18 13.59 11.02
N ASN A 95 6.88 12.67 11.93
CA ASN A 95 6.16 12.92 13.17
C ASN A 95 6.91 12.32 14.34
N ASP A 96 7.30 13.11 15.33
CA ASP A 96 8.10 12.70 16.50
C ASP A 96 9.35 11.90 16.13
N GLY A 97 10.05 12.31 15.04
CA GLY A 97 11.25 11.64 14.54
C GLY A 97 11.01 10.31 13.81
N GLN A 98 9.76 9.92 13.64
CA GLN A 98 9.35 8.74 12.90
C GLN A 98 8.87 9.11 11.50
N ILE A 99 9.18 8.28 10.51
CA ILE A 99 8.70 8.46 9.14
C ILE A 99 7.33 7.82 9.01
N ILE A 100 6.35 8.62 8.61
CA ILE A 100 4.95 8.19 8.39
C ILE A 100 4.60 8.36 6.92
N LEU A 101 3.92 7.38 6.36
CA LEU A 101 3.27 7.45 5.05
C LEU A 101 1.77 7.27 5.24
N ASP A 102 1.01 8.31 5.05
CA ASP A 102 -0.45 8.25 4.94
C ASP A 102 -0.87 8.20 3.47
N GLY A 103 -2.04 7.64 3.21
CA GLY A 103 -2.58 7.62 1.85
C GLY A 103 -3.88 6.84 1.74
N LYS A 104 -4.34 6.71 0.49
CA LYS A 104 -5.47 5.87 0.10
C LYS A 104 -5.03 4.79 -0.86
N ILE A 105 -5.58 3.60 -0.69
CA ILE A 105 -5.41 2.48 -1.62
C ILE A 105 -6.76 2.17 -2.24
N LYS A 106 -6.81 2.18 -3.56
CA LYS A 106 -7.91 1.62 -4.33
C LYS A 106 -7.50 0.26 -4.88
N ILE A 107 -8.30 -0.75 -4.61
CA ILE A 107 -8.13 -2.11 -5.12
C ILE A 107 -9.26 -2.39 -6.11
N GLU A 108 -8.92 -2.61 -7.37
CA GLU A 108 -9.85 -3.06 -8.40
C GLU A 108 -9.76 -4.58 -8.53
N ILE A 109 -10.85 -5.25 -8.28
CA ILE A 109 -10.93 -6.71 -8.34
C ILE A 109 -11.19 -7.15 -9.77
N ILE A 110 -10.28 -7.93 -10.34
CA ILE A 110 -10.40 -8.47 -11.70
C ILE A 110 -11.15 -9.80 -11.67
N ASP A 111 -10.79 -10.67 -10.71
CA ASP A 111 -11.44 -11.97 -10.53
C ASP A 111 -11.65 -12.28 -9.05
N SER A 112 -12.85 -12.02 -8.57
CA SER A 112 -13.24 -12.29 -7.18
C SER A 112 -13.24 -13.78 -6.84
N ASN A 113 -13.52 -14.67 -7.80
CA ASN A 113 -13.52 -16.12 -7.56
C ASN A 113 -12.12 -16.63 -7.26
N GLU A 114 -11.10 -16.15 -7.97
CA GLU A 114 -9.70 -16.51 -7.71
C GLU A 114 -9.24 -16.01 -6.35
N ILE A 115 -9.67 -14.80 -5.94
CA ILE A 115 -9.41 -14.28 -4.60
C ILE A 115 -10.05 -15.19 -3.55
N TYR A 116 -11.31 -15.58 -3.72
CA TYR A 116 -12.01 -16.46 -2.79
C TYR A 116 -11.39 -17.86 -2.71
N LYS A 117 -10.92 -18.42 -3.83
CA LYS A 117 -10.15 -19.67 -3.83
C LYS A 117 -8.84 -19.52 -3.06
N TYR A 118 -8.09 -18.44 -3.32
CA TYR A 118 -6.83 -18.18 -2.63
C TYR A 118 -7.02 -18.03 -1.11
N LEU A 119 -8.07 -17.34 -0.68
CA LEU A 119 -8.39 -17.10 0.72
C LEU A 119 -9.06 -18.33 1.37
N LEU A 120 -9.51 -19.31 0.60
CA LEU A 120 -10.33 -20.45 1.06
C LEU A 120 -11.68 -20.02 1.65
N THR A 121 -12.28 -18.96 1.09
CA THR A 121 -13.56 -18.43 1.54
C THR A 121 -14.69 -19.42 1.25
N PRO A 122 -15.55 -19.79 2.23
CA PRO A 122 -16.69 -20.66 2.01
C PRO A 122 -17.68 -20.09 0.99
N LYS A 123 -18.31 -20.96 0.19
CA LYS A 123 -19.17 -20.56 -0.95
C LYS A 123 -20.32 -19.61 -0.56
N ASN A 124 -20.92 -19.82 0.61
CA ASN A 124 -22.03 -19.01 1.12
C ASN A 124 -21.66 -17.54 1.43
N TYR A 125 -20.37 -17.24 1.54
CA TYR A 125 -19.86 -15.88 1.78
C TYR A 125 -19.26 -15.22 0.52
N ARG A 126 -19.39 -15.85 -0.65
CA ARG A 126 -18.83 -15.31 -1.91
C ARG A 126 -19.86 -14.43 -2.59
N LYS A 127 -19.80 -13.12 -2.34
CA LYS A 127 -20.53 -12.11 -3.09
C LYS A 127 -19.67 -11.57 -4.23
N ASN A 128 -20.30 -10.97 -5.23
CA ASN A 128 -19.53 -10.23 -6.22
C ASN A 128 -18.81 -9.05 -5.54
N LEU A 129 -17.55 -8.86 -5.88
CA LEU A 129 -16.67 -7.86 -5.29
C LEU A 129 -15.92 -7.18 -6.44
N ASN A 130 -16.10 -5.87 -6.61
CA ASN A 130 -15.52 -5.11 -7.71
C ASN A 130 -14.41 -4.16 -7.24
N THR A 131 -14.65 -3.40 -6.17
CA THR A 131 -13.69 -2.44 -5.66
C THR A 131 -13.60 -2.42 -4.14
N ILE A 132 -12.41 -2.16 -3.63
CA ILE A 132 -12.19 -1.84 -2.22
C ILE A 132 -11.37 -0.55 -2.18
N ASP A 133 -11.88 0.45 -1.48
CA ASP A 133 -11.19 1.71 -1.22
C ASP A 133 -10.93 1.82 0.28
N MET A 134 -9.71 2.19 0.67
CA MET A 134 -9.33 2.32 2.07
C MET A 134 -8.25 3.36 2.29
N GLY A 135 -8.30 4.04 3.42
CA GLY A 135 -7.18 4.82 3.95
C GLY A 135 -6.18 3.92 4.67
N PHE A 136 -4.91 4.28 4.63
CA PHE A 136 -3.86 3.61 5.38
C PHE A 136 -2.89 4.62 5.98
N SER A 137 -2.21 4.18 7.04
CA SER A 137 -1.06 4.86 7.63
C SER A 137 0.02 3.82 7.89
N TYR A 138 1.23 4.04 7.40
CA TYR A 138 2.38 3.16 7.61
C TYR A 138 3.49 3.90 8.35
N ASN A 139 3.92 3.35 9.48
CA ASN A 139 5.06 3.82 10.24
C ASN A 139 6.29 2.99 9.87
N PHE A 140 7.30 3.62 9.24
CA PHE A 140 8.51 2.94 8.78
C PHE A 140 9.41 2.48 9.93
N ASP A 141 9.44 3.21 11.03
CA ASP A 141 10.29 2.91 12.17
C ASP A 141 9.71 1.76 13.01
N GLU A 142 8.42 1.78 13.25
CA GLU A 142 7.71 0.71 13.96
C GLU A 142 7.37 -0.48 13.06
N LYS A 143 7.50 -0.32 11.73
CA LYS A 143 7.05 -1.28 10.71
C LYS A 143 5.61 -1.73 10.96
N SER A 144 4.76 -0.75 11.20
CA SER A 144 3.36 -0.95 11.53
C SER A 144 2.46 -0.25 10.52
N MET A 145 1.33 -0.89 10.20
CA MET A 145 0.31 -0.36 9.30
C MET A 145 -1.03 -0.34 10.00
N SER A 146 -1.75 0.75 9.89
CA SER A 146 -3.17 0.86 10.22
C SER A 146 -4.00 1.10 8.97
N LEU A 147 -5.22 0.56 8.96
CA LEU A 147 -6.19 0.74 7.87
C LEU A 147 -7.43 1.43 8.43
N LYS A 148 -8.06 2.28 7.61
CA LYS A 148 -9.25 3.05 8.00
C LYS A 148 -10.17 3.30 6.80
N ASP A 149 -11.40 3.69 7.08
CA ASP A 149 -12.37 4.18 6.09
C ASP A 149 -12.59 3.21 4.92
N ILE A 150 -12.76 1.92 5.24
CA ILE A 150 -12.92 0.88 4.23
C ILE A 150 -14.31 0.94 3.60
N ASN A 151 -14.33 1.11 2.29
CA ASN A 151 -15.51 1.02 1.46
C ASN A 151 -15.38 -0.17 0.50
N ILE A 152 -16.43 -0.96 0.38
CA ILE A 152 -16.51 -2.06 -0.59
C ILE A 152 -17.60 -1.69 -1.59
N ASP A 153 -17.27 -1.69 -2.88
CA ASP A 153 -18.14 -1.28 -3.97
C ASP A 153 -18.79 0.10 -3.70
N LYS A 154 -17.98 1.03 -3.14
CA LYS A 154 -18.37 2.40 -2.74
C LYS A 154 -19.35 2.47 -1.56
N ILE A 155 -19.58 1.37 -0.86
CA ILE A 155 -20.47 1.30 0.31
C ILE A 155 -19.61 1.21 1.56
N TYR A 156 -19.79 2.14 2.49
CA TYR A 156 -19.18 2.07 3.81
C TYR A 156 -19.83 0.95 4.63
N ASN A 157 -19.02 0.04 5.15
CA ASN A 157 -19.50 -1.04 6.01
C ASN A 157 -18.97 -0.86 7.43
N GLU A 158 -19.86 -0.49 8.35
CA GLU A 158 -19.52 -0.21 9.74
C GLU A 158 -18.91 -1.42 10.45
N ASN A 159 -19.40 -2.63 10.19
CA ASN A 159 -18.91 -3.84 10.82
C ASN A 159 -17.48 -4.18 10.41
N ILE A 160 -17.17 -4.04 9.12
CA ILE A 160 -15.82 -4.24 8.60
C ILE A 160 -14.88 -3.20 9.22
N ASN A 161 -15.28 -1.94 9.22
CA ASN A 161 -14.47 -0.87 9.80
C ASN A 161 -14.24 -1.05 11.30
N LYS A 162 -15.21 -1.52 12.07
CA LYS A 162 -15.04 -1.87 13.49
C LYS A 162 -14.02 -3.00 13.71
N ILE A 163 -13.96 -3.97 12.81
CA ILE A 163 -12.97 -5.06 12.87
C ILE A 163 -11.58 -4.52 12.53
N ILE A 164 -11.45 -3.81 11.42
CA ILE A 164 -10.15 -3.44 10.84
C ILE A 164 -9.51 -2.26 11.56
N ASN A 165 -10.28 -1.25 12.00
CA ASN A 165 -9.74 -0.10 12.74
C ASN A 165 -9.09 -0.48 14.10
N LYS A 166 -9.40 -1.67 14.64
CA LYS A 166 -8.77 -2.20 15.86
C LYS A 166 -7.44 -2.90 15.59
N ILE A 167 -7.09 -3.09 14.33
CA ILE A 167 -5.95 -3.92 13.94
C ILE A 167 -4.81 -3.02 13.52
N ILE A 168 -3.73 -3.04 14.30
CA ILE A 168 -2.43 -2.52 13.87
C ILE A 168 -1.64 -3.71 13.35
N LEU A 169 -1.41 -3.72 12.03
CA LEU A 169 -0.60 -4.74 11.38
C LEU A 169 0.87 -4.41 11.63
N LYS A 170 1.53 -5.11 12.54
CA LYS A 170 2.98 -5.04 12.74
C LYS A 170 3.70 -5.97 11.77
N ASP A 171 5.00 -5.74 11.58
CA ASP A 171 5.84 -6.49 10.62
C ASP A 171 5.64 -8.02 10.70
N ASN A 172 5.62 -8.58 11.90
CA ASN A 172 5.38 -10.01 12.11
C ASN A 172 4.02 -10.48 11.57
N ASN A 173 2.99 -9.63 11.63
CA ASN A 173 1.64 -9.93 11.16
C ASN A 173 1.51 -9.69 9.65
N LEU A 174 2.17 -8.66 9.10
CA LEU A 174 2.22 -8.39 7.66
C LEU A 174 2.92 -9.50 6.89
N GLN A 175 3.92 -10.12 7.48
CA GLN A 175 4.63 -11.26 6.91
C GLN A 175 3.90 -12.60 7.13
N ASN A 176 2.98 -12.67 8.09
CA ASN A 176 2.24 -13.88 8.41
C ASN A 176 1.04 -14.07 7.46
N ARG A 177 1.25 -14.87 6.40
CA ARG A 177 0.23 -15.16 5.39
C ARG A 177 -1.04 -15.77 5.96
N ILE A 178 -0.94 -16.59 7.01
CA ILE A 178 -2.10 -17.24 7.64
C ILE A 178 -2.93 -16.20 8.38
N TYR A 179 -2.28 -15.32 9.14
CA TYR A 179 -2.95 -14.23 9.84
C TYR A 179 -3.71 -13.32 8.87
N LEU A 180 -3.04 -12.86 7.80
CA LEU A 180 -3.67 -12.00 6.79
C LEU A 180 -4.84 -12.69 6.08
N LYS A 181 -4.72 -13.98 5.74
CA LYS A 181 -5.83 -14.72 5.15
C LYS A 181 -7.03 -14.83 6.09
N ASN A 182 -6.80 -15.11 7.36
CA ASN A 182 -7.86 -15.19 8.36
C ASN A 182 -8.56 -13.84 8.53
N LEU A 183 -7.81 -12.76 8.65
CA LEU A 183 -8.32 -11.40 8.75
C LEU A 183 -9.17 -11.01 7.53
N LEU A 184 -8.68 -11.27 6.33
CA LEU A 184 -9.42 -11.01 5.10
C LEU A 184 -10.70 -11.85 4.99
N ASN A 185 -10.66 -13.12 5.43
CA ASN A 185 -11.86 -13.96 5.47
C ASN A 185 -12.89 -13.47 6.49
N GLU A 186 -12.49 -12.97 7.65
CA GLU A 186 -13.40 -12.38 8.62
C GLU A 186 -14.05 -11.11 8.06
N ALA A 187 -13.29 -10.24 7.42
CA ALA A 187 -13.82 -9.07 6.74
C ALA A 187 -14.83 -9.43 5.64
N ILE A 188 -14.52 -10.44 4.81
CA ILE A 188 -15.40 -10.93 3.77
C ILE A 188 -16.69 -11.52 4.35
N LYS A 189 -16.61 -12.33 5.41
CA LYS A 189 -17.79 -12.88 6.09
C LYS A 189 -18.68 -11.76 6.65
N SER A 190 -18.08 -10.75 7.25
CA SER A 190 -18.80 -9.59 7.76
C SER A 190 -19.45 -8.75 6.65
N TYR A 191 -18.85 -8.71 5.46
CA TYR A 191 -19.44 -8.05 4.29
C TYR A 191 -20.59 -8.86 3.70
N ALA A 192 -20.47 -10.17 3.69
CA ALA A 192 -21.45 -11.06 3.11
C ALA A 192 -22.69 -11.28 4.00
N GLY A 193 -22.53 -11.09 5.28
CA GLY A 193 -23.43 -11.22 6.44
C GLY A 193 -24.64 -11.10 6.49
#